data_ca4a460d081c3652c8d06af36ae6b1bd
#
_entry.id   ca4a460d081c3652c8d06af36ae6b1bd
#
_cell.length_a   1.000
_cell.length_b   1.000
_cell.length_c   1.000
_cell.angle_alpha   90.00
_cell.angle_beta   90.00
_cell.angle_gamma   90.00
#
_symmetry.space_group_name_H-M   'P 1'
#
loop_
_entity.id
_entity.type
_entity.pdbx_description
1 polymer ?
#
loop_
_entity_poly.entity_id
_entity_poly.type
_entity_poly.pdbx_seq_one_letter_code
_entity_poly.pdbx_strand_id
1 'polypeptide(L)'
;MVLPDNADYNTGAMMGIPAMTAHRCVFADGDVGSQIVLVTGGAGRVGYYAVQWAKQNGATGIATASSESSAEQCTNAGADLVVGHPSEESAKEILEYTNGKKIDRVVEGDFGANLLPILDILKTSGTIATYSSMSDMNPSIPFIRMMFMDITIRMVLVYAMPEQAIEHASRDITKMLSEDRLDNRVAKVYSLDDSASAHELIESGKVYGSVIITP
;
A
#
# COMPACT_ATOMS: atom_id res chain seq x y z
N MET A 1 -9.78 -18.15 -1.24
CA MET A 1 -9.71 -17.75 0.18
C MET A 1 -11.00 -18.13 0.87
N VAL A 2 -10.95 -18.64 2.08
CA VAL A 2 -12.13 -18.88 2.93
C VAL A 2 -12.21 -17.73 3.93
N LEU A 3 -13.39 -17.12 4.06
CA LEU A 3 -13.61 -16.06 5.03
C LEU A 3 -13.82 -16.70 6.41
N PRO A 4 -13.12 -16.26 7.48
CA PRO A 4 -13.32 -16.80 8.81
C PRO A 4 -14.66 -16.34 9.42
N ASP A 5 -15.17 -17.08 10.41
CA ASP A 5 -16.49 -16.87 10.99
C ASP A 5 -16.69 -15.49 11.66
N ASN A 6 -15.61 -14.86 12.09
CA ASN A 6 -15.62 -13.52 12.68
C ASN A 6 -15.58 -12.36 11.66
N ALA A 7 -15.51 -12.66 10.35
CA ALA A 7 -15.47 -11.65 9.29
C ALA A 7 -16.78 -11.65 8.48
N ASP A 8 -17.38 -10.48 8.31
CA ASP A 8 -18.59 -10.31 7.52
C ASP A 8 -18.29 -10.20 6.00
N TYR A 9 -19.35 -10.22 5.19
CA TYR A 9 -19.21 -10.12 3.73
C TYR A 9 -18.67 -8.75 3.27
N ASN A 10 -18.90 -7.68 4.01
CA ASN A 10 -18.33 -6.36 3.67
C ASN A 10 -16.80 -6.39 3.80
N THR A 11 -16.30 -7.01 4.86
CA THR A 11 -14.88 -7.31 5.03
C THR A 11 -14.37 -8.19 3.89
N GLY A 12 -15.09 -9.27 3.58
CA GLY A 12 -14.73 -10.19 2.48
C GLY A 12 -14.56 -9.51 1.14
N ALA A 13 -15.42 -8.53 0.81
CA ALA A 13 -15.38 -7.78 -0.44
C ALA A 13 -14.08 -6.96 -0.63
N MET A 14 -13.40 -6.62 0.46
CA MET A 14 -12.13 -5.87 0.45
C MET A 14 -10.89 -6.75 0.35
N MET A 15 -11.01 -8.06 0.55
CA MET A 15 -9.84 -8.94 0.62
C MET A 15 -9.26 -9.28 -0.75
N GLY A 16 -10.06 -9.30 -1.78
CA GLY A 16 -9.65 -9.73 -3.13
C GLY A 16 -8.66 -8.77 -3.79
N ILE A 17 -8.99 -7.50 -3.90
CA ILE A 17 -8.14 -6.54 -4.63
C ILE A 17 -7.23 -5.77 -3.68
N PRO A 18 -7.70 -4.94 -2.75
CA PRO A 18 -6.80 -4.07 -1.99
C PRO A 18 -5.90 -4.85 -1.05
N ALA A 19 -6.41 -5.82 -0.30
CA ALA A 19 -5.61 -6.55 0.66
C ALA A 19 -4.58 -7.47 -0.01
N MET A 20 -4.94 -8.21 -1.08
CA MET A 20 -3.99 -9.05 -1.83
C MET A 20 -2.95 -8.23 -2.59
N THR A 21 -3.33 -7.09 -3.18
CA THR A 21 -2.37 -6.20 -3.84
C THR A 21 -1.33 -5.70 -2.83
N ALA A 22 -1.78 -5.23 -1.67
CA ALA A 22 -0.90 -4.79 -0.59
C ALA A 22 0.04 -5.91 -0.12
N HIS A 23 -0.51 -7.11 0.14
CA HIS A 23 0.28 -8.28 0.52
C HIS A 23 1.37 -8.59 -0.52
N ARG A 24 1.00 -8.61 -1.81
CA ARG A 24 1.96 -8.86 -2.89
C ARG A 24 3.05 -7.81 -2.97
N CYS A 25 2.70 -6.52 -2.83
CA CYS A 25 3.69 -5.45 -2.82
C CYS A 25 4.67 -5.55 -1.66
N VAL A 26 4.21 -6.02 -0.50
CA VAL A 26 5.06 -6.14 0.69
C VAL A 26 5.95 -7.40 0.61
N PHE A 27 5.41 -8.56 0.22
CA PHE A 27 6.08 -9.85 0.43
C PHE A 27 6.59 -10.57 -0.82
N ALA A 28 6.39 -10.00 -2.03
CA ALA A 28 6.76 -10.71 -3.26
C ALA A 28 8.24 -11.08 -3.37
N ASP A 29 9.12 -10.35 -2.71
CA ASP A 29 10.57 -10.49 -2.78
C ASP A 29 11.19 -10.92 -1.44
N GLY A 30 10.38 -11.47 -0.54
CA GLY A 30 10.80 -11.98 0.76
C GLY A 30 10.21 -11.23 1.95
N ASP A 31 10.67 -11.58 3.14
CA ASP A 31 10.27 -10.97 4.40
C ASP A 31 10.77 -9.53 4.51
N VAL A 32 9.99 -8.71 5.21
CA VAL A 32 10.29 -7.29 5.46
C VAL A 32 10.69 -7.01 6.90
N GLY A 33 10.85 -8.04 7.72
CA GLY A 33 11.28 -7.89 9.11
C GLY A 33 12.56 -7.06 9.22
N SER A 34 12.56 -6.05 10.09
CA SER A 34 13.65 -5.09 10.30
C SER A 34 13.99 -4.19 9.10
N GLN A 35 13.21 -4.22 8.01
CA GLN A 35 13.36 -3.31 6.88
C GLN A 35 12.67 -1.96 7.16
N ILE A 36 13.08 -0.94 6.42
CA ILE A 36 12.36 0.35 6.35
C ILE A 36 11.49 0.31 5.08
N VAL A 37 10.17 0.34 5.28
CA VAL A 37 9.18 0.24 4.20
C VAL A 37 8.44 1.56 4.07
N LEU A 38 8.54 2.18 2.89
CA LEU A 38 7.75 3.37 2.54
C LEU A 38 6.48 2.93 1.79
N VAL A 39 5.34 3.45 2.20
CA VAL A 39 4.05 3.26 1.53
C VAL A 39 3.54 4.60 1.04
N THR A 40 3.54 4.82 -0.28
CA THR A 40 2.95 6.04 -0.84
C THR A 40 1.43 5.96 -0.82
N GLY A 41 0.77 7.05 -0.45
CA GLY A 41 -0.68 7.08 -0.31
C GLY A 41 -1.20 6.11 0.77
N GLY A 42 -0.58 6.10 1.95
CA GLY A 42 -0.89 5.16 3.04
C GLY A 42 -2.35 5.18 3.53
N ALA A 43 -3.08 6.28 3.32
CA ALA A 43 -4.50 6.37 3.63
C ALA A 43 -5.41 5.73 2.58
N GLY A 44 -4.89 5.40 1.38
CA GLY A 44 -5.62 4.73 0.31
C GLY A 44 -6.00 3.29 0.66
N ARG A 45 -6.87 2.68 -0.15
CA ARG A 45 -7.36 1.32 0.10
C ARG A 45 -6.26 0.27 0.13
N VAL A 46 -5.32 0.31 -0.81
CA VAL A 46 -4.16 -0.60 -0.84
C VAL A 46 -3.13 -0.18 0.20
N GLY A 47 -2.82 1.14 0.28
CA GLY A 47 -1.82 1.68 1.19
C GLY A 47 -2.10 1.35 2.65
N TYR A 48 -3.36 1.43 3.07
CA TYR A 48 -3.78 1.11 4.44
C TYR A 48 -3.46 -0.32 4.85
N TYR A 49 -3.69 -1.28 3.96
CA TYR A 49 -3.28 -2.66 4.20
C TYR A 49 -1.77 -2.84 4.13
N ALA A 50 -1.08 -2.14 3.21
CA ALA A 50 0.37 -2.26 3.08
C ALA A 50 1.11 -1.78 4.34
N VAL A 51 0.64 -0.68 4.96
CA VAL A 51 1.17 -0.20 6.25
C VAL A 51 0.99 -1.26 7.33
N GLN A 52 -0.21 -1.83 7.46
CA GLN A 52 -0.49 -2.88 8.44
C GLN A 52 0.39 -4.13 8.21
N TRP A 53 0.52 -4.60 6.97
CA TRP A 53 1.36 -5.74 6.62
C TRP A 53 2.83 -5.50 7.00
N ALA A 54 3.37 -4.34 6.63
CA ALA A 54 4.75 -3.98 6.97
C ALA A 54 4.96 -3.95 8.49
N LYS A 55 4.09 -3.23 9.20
CA LYS A 55 4.18 -3.05 10.65
C LYS A 55 4.09 -4.36 11.42
N GLN A 56 3.11 -5.20 11.10
CA GLN A 56 2.89 -6.47 11.79
C GLN A 56 3.97 -7.51 11.54
N ASN A 57 4.78 -7.32 10.50
CA ASN A 57 5.93 -8.17 10.20
C ASN A 57 7.26 -7.55 10.65
N GLY A 58 7.23 -6.56 11.52
CA GLY A 58 8.42 -6.02 12.18
C GLY A 58 9.22 -5.01 11.35
N ALA A 59 8.64 -4.47 10.27
CA ALA A 59 9.25 -3.37 9.54
C ALA A 59 9.06 -2.03 10.27
N THR A 60 9.94 -1.08 9.98
CA THR A 60 9.67 0.33 10.23
C THR A 60 8.80 0.85 9.08
N GLY A 61 7.53 1.12 9.37
CA GLY A 61 6.54 1.56 8.38
C GLY A 61 6.49 3.08 8.27
N ILE A 62 6.79 3.61 7.09
CA ILE A 62 6.66 5.04 6.78
C ILE A 62 5.55 5.19 5.75
N ALA A 63 4.67 6.18 5.93
CA ALA A 63 3.58 6.41 4.98
C ALA A 63 3.57 7.85 4.48
N THR A 64 3.10 8.07 3.23
CA THR A 64 2.84 9.43 2.76
C THR A 64 1.35 9.76 2.84
N ALA A 65 1.06 11.02 3.15
CA ALA A 65 -0.28 11.55 3.26
C ALA A 65 -0.37 12.96 2.64
N SER A 66 -1.55 13.35 2.15
CA SER A 66 -1.79 14.64 1.50
C SER A 66 -2.50 15.66 2.39
N SER A 67 -2.97 15.25 3.55
CA SER A 67 -3.72 16.07 4.50
C SER A 67 -3.60 15.52 5.91
N GLU A 68 -3.95 16.33 6.91
CA GLU A 68 -3.99 15.92 8.31
C GLU A 68 -4.92 14.70 8.52
N SER A 69 -6.09 14.71 7.91
CA SER A 69 -7.03 13.58 8.01
C SER A 69 -6.47 12.29 7.35
N SER A 70 -5.73 12.40 6.24
CA SER A 70 -5.06 11.22 5.66
C SER A 70 -3.87 10.77 6.51
N ALA A 71 -3.17 11.68 7.16
CA ALA A 71 -2.08 11.33 8.09
C ALA A 71 -2.61 10.57 9.31
N GLU A 72 -3.74 10.99 9.86
CA GLU A 72 -4.41 10.25 10.94
C GLU A 72 -4.74 8.81 10.51
N GLN A 73 -5.25 8.62 9.29
CA GLN A 73 -5.51 7.27 8.76
C GLN A 73 -4.24 6.43 8.66
N CYS A 74 -3.12 7.00 8.22
CA CYS A 74 -1.85 6.29 8.17
C CYS A 74 -1.34 5.89 9.56
N THR A 75 -1.50 6.78 10.54
CA THR A 75 -1.16 6.51 11.95
C THR A 75 -2.03 5.38 12.51
N ASN A 76 -3.34 5.41 12.24
CA ASN A 76 -4.26 4.34 12.65
C ASN A 76 -3.92 2.98 12.02
N ALA A 77 -3.37 2.98 10.79
CA ALA A 77 -2.85 1.75 10.17
C ALA A 77 -1.56 1.22 10.83
N GLY A 78 -0.92 2.01 11.69
CA GLY A 78 0.29 1.66 12.41
C GLY A 78 1.58 2.20 11.78
N ALA A 79 1.53 3.24 10.95
CA ALA A 79 2.74 3.90 10.46
C ALA A 79 3.56 4.50 11.61
N ASP A 80 4.87 4.28 11.59
CA ASP A 80 5.81 4.82 12.58
C ASP A 80 6.15 6.29 12.28
N LEU A 81 6.08 6.68 11.00
CA LEU A 81 6.25 8.06 10.53
C LEU A 81 5.28 8.33 9.39
N VAL A 82 4.68 9.50 9.38
CA VAL A 82 3.85 9.98 8.26
C VAL A 82 4.44 11.28 7.75
N VAL A 83 4.70 11.34 6.45
CA VAL A 83 5.29 12.51 5.77
C VAL A 83 4.38 12.97 4.62
N GLY A 84 4.69 14.12 4.03
CA GLY A 84 4.05 14.60 2.81
C GLY A 84 4.34 13.72 1.58
N HIS A 85 3.83 14.13 0.41
CA HIS A 85 4.15 13.47 -0.85
C HIS A 85 5.66 13.41 -1.08
N PRO A 86 6.16 12.41 -1.85
CA PRO A 86 7.59 12.30 -2.14
C PRO A 86 8.17 13.59 -2.72
N SER A 87 9.14 14.17 -2.01
CA SER A 87 9.79 15.46 -2.28
C SER A 87 11.14 15.52 -1.56
N GLU A 88 11.91 16.57 -1.79
CA GLU A 88 13.15 16.81 -1.04
C GLU A 88 12.90 16.98 0.46
N GLU A 89 11.78 17.62 0.83
CA GLU A 89 11.40 17.84 2.23
C GLU A 89 11.05 16.52 2.92
N SER A 90 10.15 15.72 2.33
CA SER A 90 9.80 14.41 2.89
C SER A 90 10.99 13.46 2.91
N ALA A 91 11.88 13.53 1.92
CA ALA A 91 13.12 12.77 1.90
C ALA A 91 14.02 13.10 3.10
N LYS A 92 14.14 14.39 3.43
CA LYS A 92 14.92 14.85 4.59
C LYS A 92 14.30 14.35 5.89
N GLU A 93 12.98 14.48 6.08
CA GLU A 93 12.28 14.00 7.27
C GLU A 93 12.49 12.49 7.46
N ILE A 94 12.37 11.71 6.37
CA ILE A 94 12.59 10.27 6.40
C ILE A 94 14.01 9.93 6.83
N LEU A 95 15.03 10.58 6.24
CA LEU A 95 16.42 10.33 6.58
C LEU A 95 16.77 10.76 8.01
N GLU A 96 16.18 11.84 8.51
CA GLU A 96 16.32 12.26 9.91
C GLU A 96 15.73 11.21 10.85
N TYR A 97 14.51 10.74 10.60
CA TYR A 97 13.83 9.71 11.39
C TYR A 97 14.60 8.39 11.41
N THR A 98 15.14 7.99 10.26
CA THR A 98 15.87 6.71 10.11
C THR A 98 17.34 6.78 10.48
N ASN A 99 17.82 7.91 11.02
CA ASN A 99 19.25 8.16 11.32
C ASN A 99 20.14 7.96 10.09
N GLY A 100 19.75 8.47 8.95
CA GLY A 100 20.47 8.41 7.68
C GLY A 100 20.32 7.08 6.92
N LYS A 101 19.59 6.12 7.44
CA LYS A 101 19.33 4.86 6.72
C LYS A 101 18.32 5.09 5.62
N LYS A 102 18.61 4.56 4.44
CA LYS A 102 17.72 4.62 3.28
C LYS A 102 16.64 3.54 3.33
N ILE A 103 15.60 3.74 2.55
CA ILE A 103 14.44 2.85 2.42
C ILE A 103 14.86 1.53 1.76
N ASP A 104 14.42 0.41 2.30
CA ASP A 104 14.65 -0.93 1.75
C ASP A 104 13.63 -1.29 0.66
N ARG A 105 12.37 -0.94 0.91
CA ARG A 105 11.23 -1.26 0.04
C ARG A 105 10.24 -0.11 -0.03
N VAL A 106 9.68 0.08 -1.21
CA VAL A 106 8.57 1.03 -1.45
C VAL A 106 7.36 0.27 -1.97
N VAL A 107 6.20 0.50 -1.36
CA VAL A 107 4.88 0.14 -1.92
C VAL A 107 4.33 1.40 -2.58
N GLU A 108 4.26 1.40 -3.91
CA GLU A 108 4.10 2.60 -4.71
C GLU A 108 2.74 2.64 -5.41
N GLY A 109 1.99 3.70 -5.16
CA GLY A 109 0.66 3.91 -5.71
C GLY A 109 0.58 4.78 -6.97
N ASP A 110 1.64 5.53 -7.31
CA ASP A 110 1.70 6.36 -8.53
C ASP A 110 3.14 6.50 -9.03
N PHE A 111 3.62 5.43 -9.66
CA PHE A 111 5.02 5.22 -9.99
C PHE A 111 5.64 6.38 -10.80
N GLY A 112 4.93 6.84 -11.84
CA GLY A 112 5.45 7.88 -12.72
C GLY A 112 5.63 9.22 -12.00
N ALA A 113 4.74 9.57 -11.10
CA ALA A 113 4.81 10.82 -10.34
C ALA A 113 5.93 10.79 -9.28
N ASN A 114 6.14 9.63 -8.65
CA ASN A 114 6.95 9.53 -7.45
C ASN A 114 8.35 8.96 -7.67
N LEU A 115 8.67 8.40 -8.84
CA LEU A 115 9.90 7.66 -9.09
C LEU A 115 11.17 8.46 -8.72
N LEU A 116 11.30 9.68 -9.22
CA LEU A 116 12.55 10.43 -9.06
C LEU A 116 12.86 10.78 -7.60
N PRO A 117 11.93 11.35 -6.81
CA PRO A 117 12.15 11.57 -5.38
C PRO A 117 12.41 10.27 -4.59
N ILE A 118 11.73 9.17 -4.95
CA ILE A 118 11.94 7.88 -4.31
C ILE A 118 13.37 7.37 -4.50
N LEU A 119 13.95 7.53 -5.68
CA LEU A 119 15.33 7.10 -5.97
C LEU A 119 16.37 7.83 -5.11
N ASP A 120 16.08 9.01 -4.56
CA ASP A 120 16.99 9.74 -3.68
C ASP A 120 17.12 9.09 -2.31
N ILE A 121 16.06 8.46 -1.84
CA ILE A 121 15.97 7.82 -0.52
C ILE A 121 15.99 6.29 -0.56
N LEU A 122 15.84 5.66 -1.72
CA LEU A 122 15.95 4.22 -1.86
C LEU A 122 17.41 3.78 -1.76
N LYS A 123 17.67 2.70 -1.05
CA LYS A 123 19.02 2.11 -0.97
C LYS A 123 19.41 1.38 -2.25
N THR A 124 20.69 1.14 -2.44
CA THR A 124 21.20 0.17 -3.44
C THR A 124 20.61 -1.22 -3.14
N SER A 125 20.24 -1.96 -4.19
CA SER A 125 19.51 -3.22 -4.14
C SER A 125 18.13 -3.12 -3.44
N GLY A 126 17.55 -1.91 -3.37
CA GLY A 126 16.21 -1.70 -2.85
C GLY A 126 15.13 -2.12 -3.85
N THR A 127 13.90 -2.27 -3.38
CA THR A 127 12.77 -2.70 -4.20
C THR A 127 11.68 -1.64 -4.25
N ILE A 128 11.16 -1.37 -5.46
CA ILE A 128 9.92 -0.61 -5.67
C ILE A 128 8.86 -1.59 -6.17
N ALA A 129 7.86 -1.88 -5.34
CA ALA A 129 6.69 -2.64 -5.74
C ALA A 129 5.54 -1.69 -6.06
N THR A 130 5.18 -1.59 -7.33
CA THR A 130 4.17 -0.62 -7.80
C THR A 130 2.94 -1.32 -8.36
N TYR A 131 1.77 -0.76 -8.10
CA TYR A 131 0.49 -1.27 -8.59
C TYR A 131 -0.31 -0.23 -9.39
N SER A 132 0.22 0.97 -9.57
CA SER A 132 -0.43 2.05 -10.32
C SER A 132 0.56 3.10 -10.78
N SER A 133 0.21 3.83 -11.85
CA SER A 133 0.91 4.99 -12.41
C SER A 133 -0.08 5.86 -13.17
N MET A 134 -1.12 6.36 -12.46
CA MET A 134 -2.24 7.05 -13.11
C MET A 134 -1.90 8.50 -13.53
N SER A 135 -1.02 9.16 -12.81
CA SER A 135 -0.59 10.53 -13.16
C SER A 135 0.32 10.58 -14.39
N ASP A 136 1.09 9.50 -14.61
CA ASP A 136 1.89 9.30 -15.83
C ASP A 136 1.90 7.80 -16.17
N MET A 137 1.10 7.42 -17.18
CA MET A 137 0.93 6.02 -17.58
C MET A 137 2.11 5.48 -18.40
N ASN A 138 2.99 6.34 -18.90
CA ASN A 138 4.16 5.97 -19.68
C ASN A 138 5.43 6.71 -19.20
N PRO A 139 5.83 6.51 -17.95
CA PRO A 139 6.90 7.28 -17.33
C PRO A 139 8.26 7.03 -17.98
N SER A 140 9.02 8.10 -18.16
CA SER A 140 10.44 7.99 -18.48
C SER A 140 11.21 7.55 -17.25
N ILE A 141 12.07 6.55 -17.40
CA ILE A 141 12.91 6.04 -16.31
C ILE A 141 14.37 6.46 -16.49
N PRO A 142 15.07 6.88 -15.44
CA PRO A 142 16.51 7.16 -15.49
C PRO A 142 17.31 5.85 -15.43
N PHE A 143 17.27 5.08 -16.55
CA PHE A 143 17.76 3.70 -16.62
C PHE A 143 19.17 3.52 -16.05
N ILE A 144 20.12 4.37 -16.46
CA ILE A 144 21.52 4.26 -16.01
C ILE A 144 21.64 4.45 -14.50
N ARG A 145 20.93 5.43 -13.91
CA ARG A 145 20.91 5.63 -12.47
C ARG A 145 20.37 4.41 -11.75
N MET A 146 19.24 3.87 -12.22
CA MET A 146 18.59 2.72 -11.62
C MET A 146 19.45 1.45 -11.73
N MET A 147 20.15 1.27 -12.86
CA MET A 147 21.09 0.17 -13.06
C MET A 147 22.27 0.25 -12.07
N PHE A 148 22.86 1.43 -11.84
CA PHE A 148 23.92 1.61 -10.86
C PHE A 148 23.46 1.42 -9.41
N MET A 149 22.15 1.54 -9.16
CA MET A 149 21.55 1.26 -7.85
C MET A 149 21.17 -0.23 -7.68
N ASP A 150 21.26 -1.05 -8.73
CA ASP A 150 20.87 -2.48 -8.70
C ASP A 150 19.46 -2.69 -8.11
N ILE A 151 18.49 -1.85 -8.50
CA ILE A 151 17.15 -1.89 -7.92
C ILE A 151 16.25 -2.93 -8.58
N THR A 152 15.29 -3.43 -7.81
CA THR A 152 14.20 -4.25 -8.32
C THR A 152 12.95 -3.41 -8.51
N ILE A 153 12.32 -3.45 -9.70
CA ILE A 153 10.97 -2.94 -9.92
C ILE A 153 10.04 -4.13 -10.08
N ARG A 154 9.03 -4.19 -9.23
CA ARG A 154 7.97 -5.18 -9.29
C ARG A 154 6.64 -4.51 -9.62
N MET A 155 6.16 -4.75 -10.82
CA MET A 155 4.83 -4.34 -11.23
C MET A 155 3.81 -5.37 -10.74
N VAL A 156 2.84 -4.93 -9.96
CA VAL A 156 1.85 -5.78 -9.32
C VAL A 156 0.47 -5.55 -9.93
N LEU A 157 -0.10 -6.61 -10.48
CA LEU A 157 -1.50 -6.66 -10.89
C LEU A 157 -2.11 -7.90 -10.25
N VAL A 158 -3.08 -7.73 -9.36
CA VAL A 158 -3.69 -8.83 -8.59
C VAL A 158 -4.21 -9.96 -9.49
N TYR A 159 -4.79 -9.62 -10.63
CA TYR A 159 -5.33 -10.59 -11.60
C TYR A 159 -4.25 -11.40 -12.34
N ALA A 160 -3.01 -10.96 -12.33
CA ALA A 160 -1.88 -11.62 -12.95
C ALA A 160 -0.92 -12.27 -11.93
N MET A 161 -1.31 -12.32 -10.66
CA MET A 161 -0.51 -12.96 -9.63
C MET A 161 -0.39 -14.47 -9.90
N PRO A 162 0.81 -15.06 -9.70
CA PRO A 162 0.96 -16.51 -9.72
C PRO A 162 0.07 -17.18 -8.67
N GLU A 163 -0.45 -18.36 -8.97
CA GLU A 163 -1.35 -19.11 -8.08
C GLU A 163 -0.78 -19.28 -6.66
N GLN A 164 0.50 -19.64 -6.55
CA GLN A 164 1.18 -19.76 -5.26
C GLN A 164 1.20 -18.44 -4.46
N ALA A 165 1.27 -17.30 -5.15
CA ALA A 165 1.22 -15.99 -4.48
C ALA A 165 -0.20 -15.66 -4.00
N ILE A 166 -1.22 -16.05 -4.77
CA ILE A 166 -2.64 -15.92 -4.38
C ILE A 166 -2.92 -16.80 -3.16
N GLU A 167 -2.44 -18.05 -3.17
CA GLU A 167 -2.59 -18.97 -2.03
C GLU A 167 -1.89 -18.46 -0.77
N HIS A 168 -0.67 -17.93 -0.91
CA HIS A 168 0.08 -17.35 0.20
C HIS A 168 -0.68 -16.15 0.79
N ALA A 169 -1.06 -15.19 -0.04
CA ALA A 169 -1.85 -14.04 0.41
C ALA A 169 -3.18 -14.47 1.06
N SER A 170 -3.86 -15.46 0.49
CA SER A 170 -5.12 -15.98 1.03
C SER A 170 -4.96 -16.57 2.42
N ARG A 171 -3.90 -17.36 2.66
CA ARG A 171 -3.62 -17.93 3.99
C ARG A 171 -3.34 -16.83 5.01
N ASP A 172 -2.48 -15.88 4.66
CA ASP A 172 -2.08 -14.82 5.57
C ASP A 172 -3.26 -13.88 5.91
N ILE A 173 -4.06 -13.51 4.90
CA ILE A 173 -5.26 -12.69 5.10
C ILE A 173 -6.26 -13.43 6.01
N THR A 174 -6.55 -14.71 5.73
CA THR A 174 -7.47 -15.49 6.55
C THR A 174 -6.99 -15.58 8.00
N LYS A 175 -5.69 -15.83 8.20
CA LYS A 175 -5.08 -15.88 9.53
C LYS A 175 -5.23 -14.54 10.25
N MET A 176 -4.87 -13.43 9.61
CA MET A 176 -4.95 -12.10 10.21
C MET A 176 -6.37 -11.70 10.58
N LEU A 177 -7.35 -12.03 9.72
CA LEU A 177 -8.75 -11.81 10.00
C LEU A 177 -9.23 -12.66 11.18
N SER A 178 -8.86 -13.95 11.25
CA SER A 178 -9.26 -14.84 12.35
C SER A 178 -8.68 -14.42 13.71
N GLU A 179 -7.57 -13.68 13.70
CA GLU A 179 -6.88 -13.16 14.88
C GLU A 179 -7.28 -11.70 15.21
N ASP A 180 -8.26 -11.11 14.51
CA ASP A 180 -8.67 -9.69 14.59
C ASP A 180 -7.49 -8.70 14.48
N ARG A 181 -6.52 -9.03 13.62
CA ARG A 181 -5.28 -8.26 13.42
C ARG A 181 -5.25 -7.46 12.14
N LEU A 182 -6.26 -7.54 11.30
CA LEU A 182 -6.38 -6.76 10.07
C LEU A 182 -7.54 -5.80 10.20
N ASP A 183 -7.24 -4.52 10.37
CA ASP A 183 -8.26 -3.48 10.44
C ASP A 183 -8.81 -3.17 9.04
N ASN A 184 -10.13 -3.07 8.96
CA ASN A 184 -10.89 -2.98 7.72
C ASN A 184 -11.80 -1.76 7.75
N ARG A 185 -11.63 -0.85 6.80
CA ARG A 185 -12.42 0.38 6.74
C ARG A 185 -13.50 0.29 5.66
N VAL A 186 -14.75 0.13 6.10
CA VAL A 186 -15.93 0.33 5.26
C VAL A 186 -16.38 1.78 5.41
N ALA A 187 -16.25 2.56 4.34
CA ALA A 187 -16.66 3.97 4.33
C ALA A 187 -18.17 4.09 4.25
N LYS A 188 -18.81 3.31 3.38
CA LYS A 188 -20.26 3.28 3.22
C LYS A 188 -20.70 2.02 2.48
N VAL A 189 -21.88 1.55 2.82
CA VAL A 189 -22.57 0.46 2.09
C VAL A 189 -23.77 1.05 1.33
N TYR A 190 -23.93 0.65 0.09
CA TYR A 190 -25.03 1.02 -0.79
C TYR A 190 -25.77 -0.23 -1.27
N SER A 191 -27.04 -0.06 -1.63
CA SER A 191 -27.77 -1.08 -2.39
C SER A 191 -27.29 -1.11 -3.85
N LEU A 192 -27.58 -2.18 -4.56
CA LEU A 192 -27.29 -2.27 -5.99
C LEU A 192 -28.00 -1.17 -6.80
N ASP A 193 -29.21 -0.77 -6.40
CA ASP A 193 -29.97 0.31 -7.04
C ASP A 193 -29.30 1.67 -6.89
N ASP A 194 -28.51 1.87 -5.84
CA ASP A 194 -27.80 3.12 -5.54
C ASP A 194 -26.34 3.12 -6.08
N SER A 195 -25.98 2.21 -7.00
CA SER A 195 -24.61 2.07 -7.52
C SER A 195 -24.04 3.37 -8.09
N ALA A 196 -24.87 4.20 -8.74
CA ALA A 196 -24.45 5.50 -9.26
C ALA A 196 -23.91 6.41 -8.13
N SER A 197 -24.65 6.51 -7.02
CA SER A 197 -24.24 7.30 -5.85
C SER A 197 -22.96 6.73 -5.19
N ALA A 198 -22.76 5.41 -5.23
CA ALA A 198 -21.54 4.78 -4.75
C ALA A 198 -20.32 5.20 -5.60
N HIS A 199 -20.45 5.25 -6.92
CA HIS A 199 -19.42 5.75 -7.83
C HIS A 199 -19.12 7.23 -7.61
N GLU A 200 -20.14 8.07 -7.53
CA GLU A 200 -20.00 9.51 -7.27
C GLU A 200 -19.23 9.77 -5.95
N LEU A 201 -19.54 8.99 -4.90
CA LEU A 201 -18.83 9.10 -3.64
C LEU A 201 -17.33 8.79 -3.79
N ILE A 202 -16.96 7.71 -4.50
CA ILE A 202 -15.55 7.37 -4.75
C ILE A 202 -14.87 8.43 -5.59
N GLU A 203 -15.49 8.90 -6.66
CA GLU A 203 -14.96 9.93 -7.56
C GLU A 203 -14.76 11.28 -6.87
N SER A 204 -15.52 11.56 -5.81
CA SER A 204 -15.32 12.76 -5.00
C SER A 204 -13.96 12.82 -4.31
N GLY A 205 -13.29 11.68 -4.12
CA GLY A 205 -12.00 11.56 -3.42
C GLY A 205 -12.06 11.92 -1.93
N LYS A 206 -13.25 12.07 -1.34
CA LYS A 206 -13.45 12.57 0.03
C LYS A 206 -13.65 11.49 1.08
N VAL A 207 -13.49 10.23 0.72
CA VAL A 207 -13.73 9.13 1.65
C VAL A 207 -12.50 8.26 1.86
N TYR A 208 -12.29 7.82 3.09
CA TYR A 208 -11.30 6.82 3.45
C TYR A 208 -12.00 5.47 3.68
N GLY A 209 -11.41 4.42 3.15
CA GLY A 209 -12.00 3.08 3.21
C GLY A 209 -12.70 2.68 1.91
N SER A 210 -13.35 1.53 1.95
CA SER A 210 -14.03 0.95 0.78
C SER A 210 -15.52 1.33 0.78
N VAL A 211 -16.02 1.64 -0.39
CA VAL A 211 -17.47 1.74 -0.64
C VAL A 211 -17.91 0.37 -1.11
N ILE A 212 -18.90 -0.20 -0.43
CA ILE A 212 -19.41 -1.56 -0.69
C ILE A 212 -20.80 -1.44 -1.32
N ILE A 213 -21.07 -2.28 -2.30
CA ILE A 213 -22.40 -2.44 -2.89
C ILE A 213 -22.90 -3.84 -2.53
N THR A 214 -24.11 -3.91 -1.97
CA THR A 214 -24.77 -5.17 -1.63
C THR A 214 -26.02 -5.37 -2.50
N PRO A 215 -26.35 -6.63 -2.83
CA PRO A 215 -27.58 -6.98 -3.55
C PRO A 215 -28.84 -6.46 -2.87
#